data_b0130cea7dcdc73094c17caf34829ea9
#
_entry.id   b0130cea7dcdc73094c17caf34829ea9
#
_cell.length_a   1.000
_cell.length_b   1.000
_cell.length_c   1.000
_cell.angle_alpha   90.00
_cell.angle_beta   90.00
_cell.angle_gamma   90.00
#
_symmetry.space_group_name_H-M   'P 1'
#
loop_
_entity.id
_entity.type
_entity.pdbx_description
1 polymer ?
#
loop_
_entity_poly.entity_id
_entity_poly.type
_entity_poly.pdbx_seq_one_letter_code
_entity_poly.pdbx_strand_id
1 'polypeptide(L)'
;EISCSLVGSEMCIRDRAKLATAKLTADSKAELYKEQAVSEFDLQTARNEQIAAEAALAQAKAQEVNARNDLSYTEVKSPVDGVASMIPYRVGALVNSSITEPLVTVSDDSEVYAYFSMTENQILDFVQQYGSLKKAIEHLDKVELTMSNGKTYSSLGKVDAISGTIDEGTGAISLRAVFSNPDQFLRNGGSGTVVVPTVKKQCIIIPQAATYELQNRIFVYKVVDSKAQSAPVEVFRLNNGTEYVVEDGLAPGDVIIAEGAGLVREGTVIKSEPTKE
;
A
#
# COMPACT_ATOMS: atom_id res chain seq x y z
N GLU A 1 -5.56 -39.08 -17.63
CA GLU A 1 -4.94 -38.32 -16.51
C GLU A 1 -5.35 -38.85 -15.12
N ILE A 2 -6.57 -39.37 -14.94
CA ILE A 2 -6.99 -40.06 -13.69
C ILE A 2 -6.17 -41.31 -13.39
N SER A 3 -5.59 -41.95 -14.39
CA SER A 3 -4.77 -43.18 -14.29
C SER A 3 -3.47 -42.94 -13.52
N CYS A 4 -2.84 -41.79 -13.60
CA CYS A 4 -1.54 -41.52 -12.95
C CYS A 4 -1.66 -41.37 -11.42
N SER A 5 -2.73 -40.76 -10.94
CA SER A 5 -3.01 -40.60 -9.51
C SER A 5 -3.40 -41.93 -8.86
N LEU A 6 -4.14 -42.79 -9.55
CA LEU A 6 -4.49 -44.15 -9.10
C LEU A 6 -3.25 -45.03 -8.99
N VAL A 7 -2.36 -45.02 -9.98
CA VAL A 7 -1.11 -45.77 -9.97
C VAL A 7 -0.20 -45.38 -8.79
N GLY A 8 -0.12 -44.08 -8.49
CA GLY A 8 0.66 -43.58 -7.34
C GLY A 8 0.12 -44.10 -6.01
N SER A 9 -1.21 -44.09 -5.83
CA SER A 9 -1.83 -44.55 -4.58
C SER A 9 -1.72 -46.08 -4.40
N GLU A 10 -1.84 -46.85 -5.48
CA GLU A 10 -1.65 -48.32 -5.44
C GLU A 10 -0.22 -48.68 -5.09
N MET A 11 0.80 -47.99 -5.60
CA MET A 11 2.20 -48.16 -5.22
C MET A 11 2.41 -47.88 -3.72
N CYS A 12 1.86 -46.84 -3.19
CA CYS A 12 1.94 -46.50 -1.76
C CYS A 12 1.30 -47.56 -0.87
N ILE A 13 0.18 -48.16 -1.27
CA ILE A 13 -0.50 -49.22 -0.53
C ILE A 13 0.38 -50.47 -0.50
N ARG A 14 0.93 -50.91 -1.63
CA ARG A 14 1.80 -52.05 -1.77
C ARG A 14 3.08 -51.91 -0.91
N ASP A 15 3.74 -50.76 -1.00
CA ASP A 15 5.00 -50.52 -0.31
C ASP A 15 4.78 -50.32 1.20
N ARG A 16 3.61 -49.83 1.63
CA ARG A 16 3.19 -49.83 3.04
C ARG A 16 3.05 -51.26 3.59
N ALA A 17 2.46 -52.17 2.80
CA ALA A 17 2.35 -53.58 3.18
C ALA A 17 3.73 -54.26 3.31
N LYS A 18 4.65 -53.99 2.36
CA LYS A 18 6.02 -54.45 2.42
C LYS A 18 6.76 -53.97 3.66
N LEU A 19 6.64 -52.69 3.98
CA LEU A 19 7.23 -52.11 5.19
C LEU A 19 6.67 -52.78 6.46
N ALA A 20 5.35 -53.01 6.52
CA ALA A 20 4.72 -53.66 7.66
C ALA A 20 5.30 -55.10 7.87
N THR A 21 5.48 -55.85 6.77
CA THR A 21 6.09 -57.21 6.82
C THR A 21 7.56 -57.14 7.24
N ALA A 22 8.36 -56.23 6.66
CA ALA A 22 9.78 -56.10 7.00
C ALA A 22 9.94 -55.64 8.47
N LYS A 23 9.08 -54.77 8.96
CA LYS A 23 9.08 -54.33 10.36
C LYS A 23 8.77 -55.51 11.30
N LEU A 24 7.72 -56.30 11.01
CA LEU A 24 7.36 -57.47 11.81
C LEU A 24 8.52 -58.49 11.86
N THR A 25 9.19 -58.71 10.72
CA THR A 25 10.36 -59.59 10.64
C THR A 25 11.52 -59.08 11.49
N ALA A 26 11.82 -57.77 11.42
CA ALA A 26 12.88 -57.15 12.19
C ALA A 26 12.60 -57.21 13.71
N ASP A 27 11.35 -56.92 14.11
CA ASP A 27 10.90 -56.98 15.51
C ASP A 27 10.98 -58.38 16.06
N SER A 28 10.52 -59.41 15.30
CA SER A 28 10.61 -60.80 15.68
C SER A 28 12.08 -61.31 15.82
N LYS A 29 12.95 -60.93 14.86
CA LYS A 29 14.37 -61.22 14.96
C LYS A 29 15.10 -60.56 16.12
N ALA A 30 14.63 -59.34 16.48
CA ALA A 30 15.15 -58.60 17.63
C ALA A 30 14.80 -59.30 18.97
N GLU A 31 13.63 -59.90 19.08
CA GLU A 31 13.25 -60.72 20.25
C GLU A 31 14.05 -62.03 20.32
N LEU A 32 14.13 -62.75 19.21
CA LEU A 32 14.93 -64.02 19.13
C LEU A 32 16.43 -63.77 19.40
N TYR A 33 16.95 -62.60 19.03
CA TYR A 33 18.34 -62.24 19.36
C TYR A 33 18.55 -62.06 20.87
N LYS A 34 17.59 -61.49 21.58
CA LYS A 34 17.62 -61.33 23.04
C LYS A 34 17.72 -62.74 23.73
N GLU A 35 17.07 -63.74 23.14
CA GLU A 35 17.06 -65.09 23.60
C GLU A 35 18.28 -65.94 23.04
N GLN A 36 19.21 -65.27 22.35
CA GLN A 36 20.39 -65.88 21.69
C GLN A 36 20.06 -66.98 20.65
N ALA A 37 18.84 -66.90 20.08
CA ALA A 37 18.37 -67.90 19.09
C ALA A 37 18.76 -67.55 17.63
N VAL A 38 19.20 -66.32 17.36
CA VAL A 38 19.64 -65.85 16.05
C VAL A 38 20.95 -65.08 16.15
N SER A 39 21.70 -64.98 15.03
CA SER A 39 22.95 -64.21 14.97
C SER A 39 22.69 -62.68 14.87
N GLU A 40 23.70 -61.91 15.30
CA GLU A 40 23.68 -60.44 15.10
C GLU A 40 23.58 -60.09 13.63
N PHE A 41 24.20 -60.83 12.73
CA PHE A 41 24.11 -60.66 11.30
C PHE A 41 22.69 -60.79 10.79
N ASP A 42 21.91 -61.78 11.27
CA ASP A 42 20.51 -61.95 10.87
C ASP A 42 19.60 -60.79 11.33
N LEU A 43 19.86 -60.31 12.56
CA LEU A 43 19.14 -59.13 13.07
C LEU A 43 19.46 -57.90 12.25
N GLN A 44 20.74 -57.66 11.96
CA GLN A 44 21.17 -56.50 11.18
C GLN A 44 20.64 -56.52 9.73
N THR A 45 20.60 -57.71 9.14
CA THR A 45 20.02 -57.94 7.81
C THR A 45 18.54 -57.56 7.79
N ALA A 46 17.76 -58.03 8.77
CA ALA A 46 16.34 -57.71 8.84
C ALA A 46 16.07 -56.19 9.09
N ARG A 47 16.93 -55.55 9.88
CA ARG A 47 16.85 -54.06 10.08
C ARG A 47 17.17 -53.33 8.79
N ASN A 48 18.16 -53.75 8.04
CA ASN A 48 18.50 -53.14 6.74
C ASN A 48 17.35 -53.32 5.73
N GLU A 49 16.68 -54.49 5.72
CA GLU A 49 15.50 -54.73 4.90
C GLU A 49 14.32 -53.80 5.31
N GLN A 50 14.12 -53.56 6.62
CA GLN A 50 13.13 -52.60 7.10
C GLN A 50 13.45 -51.19 6.61
N ILE A 51 14.70 -50.72 6.76
CA ILE A 51 15.14 -49.39 6.31
C ILE A 51 14.97 -49.27 4.78
N ALA A 52 15.30 -50.28 4.03
CA ALA A 52 15.12 -50.30 2.58
C ALA A 52 13.63 -50.20 2.19
N ALA A 53 12.75 -50.93 2.90
CA ALA A 53 11.30 -50.82 2.68
C ALA A 53 10.72 -49.46 3.08
N GLU A 54 11.25 -48.84 4.14
CA GLU A 54 10.88 -47.51 4.57
C GLU A 54 11.28 -46.44 3.52
N ALA A 55 12.50 -46.55 2.99
CA ALA A 55 12.97 -45.67 1.91
C ALA A 55 12.12 -45.82 0.64
N ALA A 56 11.73 -47.05 0.27
CA ALA A 56 10.87 -47.32 -0.88
C ALA A 56 9.47 -46.70 -0.69
N LEU A 57 8.89 -46.80 0.51
CA LEU A 57 7.61 -46.14 0.83
C LEU A 57 7.74 -44.62 0.77
N ALA A 58 8.82 -44.04 1.29
CA ALA A 58 9.06 -42.57 1.23
C ALA A 58 9.18 -42.12 -0.23
N GLN A 59 9.86 -42.87 -1.09
CA GLN A 59 9.95 -42.56 -2.52
C GLN A 59 8.57 -42.64 -3.20
N ALA A 60 7.76 -43.68 -2.93
CA ALA A 60 6.42 -43.79 -3.49
C ALA A 60 5.50 -42.64 -3.05
N LYS A 61 5.58 -42.19 -1.78
CA LYS A 61 4.87 -41.05 -1.27
C LYS A 61 5.28 -39.74 -1.97
N ALA A 62 6.57 -39.53 -2.21
CA ALA A 62 7.05 -38.37 -2.94
C ALA A 62 6.51 -38.36 -4.38
N GLN A 63 6.44 -39.48 -5.05
CA GLN A 63 5.86 -39.64 -6.38
C GLN A 63 4.33 -39.33 -6.37
N GLU A 64 3.60 -39.82 -5.35
CA GLU A 64 2.17 -39.47 -5.17
C GLU A 64 1.96 -37.99 -5.01
N VAL A 65 2.78 -37.32 -4.18
CA VAL A 65 2.70 -35.87 -3.99
C VAL A 65 2.96 -35.13 -5.30
N ASN A 66 3.96 -35.51 -6.07
CA ASN A 66 4.24 -34.89 -7.36
C ASN A 66 3.08 -35.09 -8.33
N ALA A 67 2.53 -36.29 -8.47
CA ALA A 67 1.40 -36.58 -9.32
C ALA A 67 0.13 -35.78 -8.89
N ARG A 68 -0.05 -35.60 -7.57
CA ARG A 68 -1.16 -34.79 -7.04
C ARG A 68 -0.96 -33.29 -7.33
N ASN A 69 0.27 -32.80 -7.24
CA ASN A 69 0.59 -31.42 -7.64
C ASN A 69 0.33 -31.20 -9.13
N ASP A 70 0.77 -32.13 -10.00
CA ASP A 70 0.52 -32.05 -11.43
C ASP A 70 -0.99 -32.03 -11.74
N LEU A 71 -1.77 -32.85 -11.03
CA LEU A 71 -3.23 -32.83 -11.14
C LEU A 71 -3.83 -31.50 -10.66
N SER A 72 -3.28 -30.91 -9.60
CA SER A 72 -3.79 -29.64 -9.07
C SER A 72 -3.68 -28.48 -10.08
N TYR A 73 -2.69 -28.52 -10.98
CA TYR A 73 -2.53 -27.51 -12.04
C TYR A 73 -3.57 -27.65 -13.17
N THR A 74 -4.33 -28.75 -13.23
CA THR A 74 -5.42 -28.89 -14.20
C THR A 74 -6.68 -28.12 -13.77
N GLU A 75 -6.80 -27.75 -12.49
CA GLU A 75 -7.89 -26.95 -11.92
C GLU A 75 -7.34 -25.68 -11.32
N VAL A 76 -7.41 -24.58 -12.07
CA VAL A 76 -6.88 -23.29 -11.61
C VAL A 76 -7.94 -22.59 -10.75
N LYS A 77 -7.59 -22.34 -9.49
CA LYS A 77 -8.44 -21.65 -8.51
C LYS A 77 -7.81 -20.30 -8.13
N SER A 78 -8.66 -19.31 -7.87
CA SER A 78 -8.20 -18.04 -7.31
C SER A 78 -7.72 -18.26 -5.87
N PRO A 79 -6.54 -17.73 -5.49
CA PRO A 79 -6.06 -17.75 -4.10
C PRO A 79 -6.73 -16.70 -3.21
N VAL A 80 -7.45 -15.72 -3.80
CA VAL A 80 -8.11 -14.62 -3.11
C VAL A 80 -9.53 -14.45 -3.61
N ASP A 81 -10.40 -13.97 -2.76
CA ASP A 81 -11.74 -13.53 -3.15
C ASP A 81 -11.64 -12.14 -3.80
N GLY A 82 -12.37 -11.92 -4.89
CA GLY A 82 -12.27 -10.64 -5.58
C GLY A 82 -12.95 -10.64 -6.94
N VAL A 83 -12.70 -9.59 -7.71
CA VAL A 83 -13.25 -9.40 -9.05
C VAL A 83 -12.24 -9.87 -10.09
N ALA A 84 -12.67 -10.83 -10.94
CA ALA A 84 -11.85 -11.30 -12.04
C ALA A 84 -11.81 -10.27 -13.17
N SER A 85 -10.63 -10.03 -13.71
CA SER A 85 -10.43 -9.23 -14.91
C SER A 85 -10.96 -9.95 -16.17
N MET A 86 -10.88 -9.28 -17.31
CA MET A 86 -11.19 -9.91 -18.59
C MET A 86 -10.25 -11.09 -18.84
N ILE A 87 -10.80 -12.24 -19.21
CA ILE A 87 -10.04 -13.46 -19.51
C ILE A 87 -9.55 -13.37 -20.95
N PRO A 88 -8.22 -13.29 -21.21
CA PRO A 88 -7.70 -13.15 -22.57
C PRO A 88 -7.77 -14.47 -23.36
N TYR A 89 -7.81 -15.62 -22.69
CA TYR A 89 -7.77 -16.93 -23.31
C TYR A 89 -9.17 -17.51 -23.50
N ARG A 90 -9.42 -18.12 -24.64
CA ARG A 90 -10.68 -18.81 -24.96
C ARG A 90 -10.52 -20.32 -24.80
N VAL A 91 -11.65 -21.01 -24.68
CA VAL A 91 -11.66 -22.49 -24.66
C VAL A 91 -11.00 -23.03 -25.93
N GLY A 92 -10.04 -23.93 -25.74
CA GLY A 92 -9.21 -24.48 -26.80
C GLY A 92 -7.86 -23.78 -27.00
N ALA A 93 -7.58 -22.67 -26.31
CA ALA A 93 -6.26 -22.06 -26.33
C ALA A 93 -5.25 -22.95 -25.61
N LEU A 94 -4.05 -23.07 -26.19
CA LEU A 94 -2.92 -23.75 -25.55
C LEU A 94 -2.31 -22.82 -24.52
N VAL A 95 -2.28 -23.27 -23.28
CA VAL A 95 -1.63 -22.56 -22.16
C VAL A 95 -0.51 -23.43 -21.57
N ASN A 96 0.59 -22.81 -21.21
CA ASN A 96 1.74 -23.44 -20.61
C ASN A 96 2.47 -22.49 -19.67
N SER A 97 3.52 -22.94 -18.99
CA SER A 97 4.32 -22.12 -18.06
C SER A 97 5.12 -20.98 -18.70
N SER A 98 5.17 -20.91 -20.03
CA SER A 98 5.93 -19.89 -20.78
C SER A 98 5.07 -18.75 -21.30
N ILE A 99 3.76 -18.73 -20.99
CA ILE A 99 2.86 -17.63 -21.40
C ILE A 99 3.25 -16.34 -20.67
N THR A 100 3.29 -15.24 -21.42
CA THR A 100 3.66 -13.92 -20.89
C THR A 100 2.52 -13.26 -20.10
N GLU A 101 1.29 -13.47 -20.56
CA GLU A 101 0.10 -12.91 -19.93
C GLU A 101 -0.53 -13.91 -18.96
N PRO A 102 -0.98 -13.47 -17.79
CA PRO A 102 -1.67 -14.34 -16.83
C PRO A 102 -2.99 -14.84 -17.42
N LEU A 103 -3.43 -16.04 -16.99
CA LEU A 103 -4.73 -16.61 -17.39
C LEU A 103 -5.90 -15.69 -16.99
N VAL A 104 -5.83 -15.16 -15.80
CA VAL A 104 -6.80 -14.20 -15.25
C VAL A 104 -6.12 -13.45 -14.11
N THR A 105 -6.44 -12.18 -13.96
CA THR A 105 -6.06 -11.38 -12.79
C THR A 105 -7.28 -11.21 -11.91
N VAL A 106 -7.16 -11.54 -10.63
CA VAL A 106 -8.21 -11.33 -9.63
C VAL A 106 -7.74 -10.22 -8.71
N SER A 107 -8.56 -9.18 -8.56
CA SER A 107 -8.30 -8.03 -7.71
C SER A 107 -9.24 -8.05 -6.51
N ASP A 108 -8.69 -7.98 -5.31
CA ASP A 108 -9.47 -7.68 -4.11
C ASP A 108 -9.63 -6.16 -4.04
N ASP A 109 -10.82 -5.69 -4.36
CA ASP A 109 -11.14 -4.26 -4.41
C ASP A 109 -11.83 -3.78 -3.10
N SER A 110 -11.79 -4.54 -2.01
CA SER A 110 -12.38 -4.18 -0.71
C SER A 110 -11.68 -2.98 -0.08
N GLU A 111 -10.36 -2.90 -0.26
CA GLU A 111 -9.52 -1.78 0.12
C GLU A 111 -8.68 -1.33 -1.09
N VAL A 112 -8.55 -0.02 -1.27
CA VAL A 112 -7.76 0.55 -2.35
C VAL A 112 -6.60 1.35 -1.80
N TYR A 113 -5.42 1.09 -2.34
CA TYR A 113 -4.19 1.79 -2.01
C TYR A 113 -3.95 2.94 -2.98
N ALA A 114 -3.95 4.16 -2.46
CA ALA A 114 -3.56 5.34 -3.22
C ALA A 114 -2.09 5.67 -2.93
N TYR A 115 -1.26 5.64 -3.96
CA TYR A 115 0.13 6.06 -3.90
C TYR A 115 0.24 7.50 -4.36
N PHE A 116 0.84 8.34 -3.53
CA PHE A 116 1.07 9.74 -3.85
C PHE A 116 2.44 10.17 -3.34
N SER A 117 2.96 11.26 -3.86
CA SER A 117 4.28 11.75 -3.52
C SER A 117 4.19 13.13 -2.88
N MET A 118 5.04 13.36 -1.88
CA MET A 118 5.26 14.66 -1.28
C MET A 118 6.72 15.06 -1.46
N THR A 119 6.97 16.35 -1.67
CA THR A 119 8.35 16.85 -1.76
C THR A 119 9.04 16.79 -0.40
N GLU A 120 10.37 16.70 -0.40
CA GLU A 120 11.17 16.70 0.82
C GLU A 120 10.86 17.91 1.71
N ASN A 121 10.74 19.11 1.11
CA ASN A 121 10.40 20.32 1.86
C ASN A 121 9.07 20.21 2.59
N GLN A 122 8.03 19.68 1.93
CA GLN A 122 6.73 19.48 2.58
C GLN A 122 6.82 18.54 3.78
N ILE A 123 7.60 17.46 3.65
CA ILE A 123 7.80 16.52 4.76
C ILE A 123 8.60 17.13 5.89
N LEU A 124 9.63 17.93 5.59
CA LEU A 124 10.39 18.65 6.61
C LEU A 124 9.51 19.64 7.37
N ASP A 125 8.64 20.38 6.69
CA ASP A 125 7.65 21.28 7.31
C ASP A 125 6.72 20.49 8.27
N PHE A 126 6.22 19.32 7.82
CA PHE A 126 5.41 18.44 8.67
C PHE A 126 6.19 17.92 9.88
N VAL A 127 7.44 17.51 9.69
CA VAL A 127 8.29 17.03 10.79
C VAL A 127 8.58 18.17 11.80
N GLN A 128 8.82 19.38 11.32
CA GLN A 128 9.00 20.54 12.20
C GLN A 128 7.73 20.86 13.00
N GLN A 129 6.58 20.76 12.38
CA GLN A 129 5.28 21.05 13.02
C GLN A 129 4.92 20.00 14.09
N TYR A 130 5.17 18.72 13.83
CA TYR A 130 4.73 17.61 14.70
C TYR A 130 5.87 16.95 15.51
N GLY A 131 7.11 17.39 15.33
CA GLY A 131 8.29 16.99 16.10
C GLY A 131 8.91 15.65 15.69
N SER A 132 8.22 14.80 14.91
CA SER A 132 8.81 13.60 14.33
C SER A 132 7.98 13.09 13.16
N LEU A 133 8.62 12.37 12.22
CA LEU A 133 7.94 11.78 11.05
C LEU A 133 6.80 10.83 11.47
N LYS A 134 7.00 10.04 12.51
CA LYS A 134 5.97 9.11 13.00
C LYS A 134 4.73 9.85 13.50
N LYS A 135 4.90 10.91 14.28
CA LYS A 135 3.79 11.74 14.74
C LYS A 135 3.12 12.50 13.61
N ALA A 136 3.89 12.97 12.63
CA ALA A 136 3.36 13.61 11.44
C ALA A 136 2.43 12.63 10.66
N ILE A 137 2.84 11.37 10.48
CA ILE A 137 2.02 10.34 9.84
C ILE A 137 0.73 10.06 10.64
N GLU A 138 0.81 9.98 11.96
CA GLU A 138 -0.37 9.80 12.82
C GLU A 138 -1.39 10.95 12.68
N HIS A 139 -0.94 12.16 12.31
CA HIS A 139 -1.82 13.29 12.01
C HIS A 139 -2.35 13.31 10.57
N LEU A 140 -1.76 12.50 9.67
CA LEU A 140 -2.26 12.26 8.32
C LEU A 140 -3.34 11.16 8.25
N ASP A 141 -3.95 10.82 9.38
CA ASP A 141 -4.98 9.79 9.51
C ASP A 141 -6.26 10.06 8.67
N LYS A 142 -6.42 11.27 8.15
CA LYS A 142 -7.64 11.68 7.45
C LYS A 142 -7.28 12.43 6.17
N VAL A 143 -6.96 11.66 5.14
CA VAL A 143 -6.75 12.22 3.80
C VAL A 143 -8.00 12.03 2.96
N GLU A 144 -8.28 13.00 2.10
CA GLU A 144 -9.40 12.96 1.17
C GLU A 144 -8.90 12.54 -0.21
N LEU A 145 -9.72 11.82 -0.95
CA LEU A 145 -9.43 11.44 -2.33
C LEU A 145 -10.38 12.19 -3.28
N THR A 146 -9.84 13.04 -4.10
CA THR A 146 -10.57 13.63 -5.23
C THR A 146 -10.34 12.76 -6.46
N MET A 147 -11.43 12.18 -6.95
CA MET A 147 -11.40 11.31 -8.13
C MET A 147 -11.17 12.12 -9.42
N SER A 148 -10.84 11.45 -10.51
CA SER A 148 -10.59 12.07 -11.84
C SER A 148 -11.76 12.91 -12.38
N ASN A 149 -12.98 12.66 -11.90
CA ASN A 149 -14.18 13.44 -12.26
C ASN A 149 -14.37 14.74 -11.41
N GLY A 150 -13.40 15.07 -10.55
CA GLY A 150 -13.44 16.23 -9.65
C GLY A 150 -14.31 16.06 -8.41
N LYS A 151 -14.91 14.89 -8.19
CA LYS A 151 -15.72 14.64 -6.99
C LYS A 151 -14.86 14.02 -5.89
N THR A 152 -15.08 14.47 -4.66
CA THR A 152 -14.44 13.87 -3.48
C THR A 152 -15.07 12.52 -3.17
N TYR A 153 -14.24 11.53 -2.88
CA TYR A 153 -14.68 10.21 -2.43
C TYR A 153 -15.25 10.30 -1.01
N SER A 154 -16.32 9.56 -0.74
CA SER A 154 -17.07 9.66 0.51
C SER A 154 -16.32 9.17 1.75
N SER A 155 -15.40 8.20 1.58
CA SER A 155 -14.62 7.64 2.68
C SER A 155 -13.27 8.33 2.79
N LEU A 156 -12.90 8.69 4.02
CA LEU A 156 -11.58 9.24 4.32
C LEU A 156 -10.54 8.11 4.30
N GLY A 157 -9.36 8.41 3.77
CA GLY A 157 -8.24 7.51 3.76
C GLY A 157 -7.32 7.72 4.95
N LYS A 158 -6.53 6.69 5.24
CA LYS A 158 -5.49 6.71 6.25
C LYS A 158 -4.14 6.44 5.61
N VAL A 159 -3.14 7.28 5.91
CA VAL A 159 -1.76 7.00 5.50
C VAL A 159 -1.20 5.88 6.39
N ASP A 160 -0.83 4.76 5.78
CA ASP A 160 -0.34 3.57 6.47
C ASP A 160 1.15 3.32 6.24
N ALA A 161 1.69 3.81 5.14
CA ALA A 161 3.10 3.62 4.81
C ALA A 161 3.72 4.87 4.16
N ILE A 162 5.02 5.05 4.46
CA ILE A 162 5.88 6.05 3.84
C ILE A 162 7.17 5.38 3.40
N SER A 163 7.68 5.77 2.23
CA SER A 163 8.99 5.31 1.77
C SER A 163 10.09 5.77 2.76
N GLY A 164 11.02 4.87 3.06
CA GLY A 164 12.20 5.20 3.86
C GLY A 164 13.29 5.95 3.09
N THR A 165 13.10 6.16 1.79
CA THR A 165 14.07 6.80 0.88
C THR A 165 13.41 7.88 0.05
N ILE A 166 14.17 8.94 -0.22
CA ILE A 166 13.82 9.98 -1.17
C ILE A 166 14.22 9.48 -2.56
N ASP A 167 13.34 9.65 -3.53
CA ASP A 167 13.66 9.40 -4.93
C ASP A 167 14.60 10.49 -5.43
N GLU A 168 15.81 10.10 -5.83
CA GLU A 168 16.87 11.04 -6.25
C GLU A 168 16.51 11.82 -7.52
N GLY A 169 15.67 11.27 -8.39
CA GLY A 169 15.26 11.90 -9.63
C GLY A 169 14.21 12.99 -9.46
N THR A 170 13.34 12.84 -8.48
CA THR A 170 12.19 13.73 -8.23
C THR A 170 12.31 14.56 -6.97
N GLY A 171 13.21 14.20 -6.03
CA GLY A 171 13.29 14.82 -4.70
C GLY A 171 12.02 14.63 -3.87
N ALA A 172 11.28 13.56 -4.12
CA ALA A 172 10.00 13.29 -3.49
C ALA A 172 10.03 11.98 -2.68
N ILE A 173 9.17 11.90 -1.70
CA ILE A 173 8.95 10.70 -0.88
C ILE A 173 7.57 10.15 -1.24
N SER A 174 7.50 8.84 -1.45
CA SER A 174 6.25 8.17 -1.76
C SER A 174 5.53 7.78 -0.48
N LEU A 175 4.24 8.07 -0.43
CA LEU A 175 3.32 7.70 0.64
C LEU A 175 2.22 6.79 0.08
N ARG A 176 1.66 5.97 0.94
CA ARG A 176 0.52 5.12 0.64
C ARG A 176 -0.61 5.43 1.61
N ALA A 177 -1.78 5.70 1.07
CA ALA A 177 -3.01 5.83 1.83
C ALA A 177 -3.97 4.69 1.49
N VAL A 178 -4.64 4.16 2.50
CA VAL A 178 -5.64 3.09 2.38
C VAL A 178 -7.02 3.71 2.44
N PHE A 179 -7.87 3.37 1.48
CA PHE A 179 -9.26 3.78 1.41
C PHE A 179 -10.14 2.54 1.42
N SER A 180 -11.14 2.49 2.30
CA SER A 180 -12.15 1.45 2.28
C SER A 180 -13.07 1.63 1.07
N ASN A 181 -13.36 0.54 0.36
CA ASN A 181 -14.12 0.56 -0.90
C ASN A 181 -15.27 -0.46 -0.89
N PRO A 182 -16.23 -0.35 0.05
CA PRO A 182 -17.31 -1.32 0.20
C PRO A 182 -18.20 -1.44 -1.04
N ASP A 183 -18.39 -0.33 -1.75
CA ASP A 183 -19.22 -0.27 -2.94
C ASP A 183 -18.45 -0.63 -4.24
N GLN A 184 -17.18 -1.00 -4.13
CA GLN A 184 -16.29 -1.33 -5.26
C GLN A 184 -16.29 -0.27 -6.37
N PHE A 185 -16.45 1.00 -5.96
CA PHE A 185 -16.51 2.14 -6.87
C PHE A 185 -15.12 2.51 -7.41
N LEU A 186 -14.11 2.41 -6.56
CA LEU A 186 -12.71 2.60 -6.96
C LEU A 186 -12.19 1.29 -7.58
N ARG A 187 -11.38 1.43 -8.62
CA ARG A 187 -10.77 0.29 -9.31
C ARG A 187 -9.27 0.48 -9.44
N ASN A 188 -8.57 -0.64 -9.47
CA ASN A 188 -7.12 -0.65 -9.70
C ASN A 188 -6.78 0.01 -11.04
N GLY A 189 -5.72 0.82 -11.06
CA GLY A 189 -5.28 1.60 -12.21
C GLY A 189 -5.98 2.97 -12.37
N GLY A 190 -6.92 3.30 -11.48
CA GLY A 190 -7.52 4.63 -11.43
C GLY A 190 -6.52 5.70 -10.99
N SER A 191 -6.78 6.96 -11.36
CA SER A 191 -6.00 8.11 -10.92
C SER A 191 -6.90 9.12 -10.17
N GLY A 192 -6.29 9.86 -9.26
CA GLY A 192 -6.96 10.88 -8.46
C GLY A 192 -5.96 11.78 -7.77
N THR A 193 -6.47 12.72 -7.00
CA THR A 193 -5.67 13.65 -6.19
C THR A 193 -5.93 13.39 -4.72
N VAL A 194 -4.89 13.11 -3.98
CA VAL A 194 -4.97 12.99 -2.51
C VAL A 194 -4.84 14.38 -1.92
N VAL A 195 -5.86 14.79 -1.15
CA VAL A 195 -5.87 16.06 -0.44
C VAL A 195 -5.54 15.80 1.02
N VAL A 196 -4.47 16.41 1.47
CA VAL A 196 -4.00 16.34 2.86
C VAL A 196 -4.47 17.59 3.59
N PRO A 197 -5.47 17.51 4.48
CA PRO A 197 -5.93 18.66 5.22
C PRO A 197 -4.89 19.08 6.27
N THR A 198 -4.53 20.34 6.28
CA THR A 198 -3.64 20.92 7.27
C THR A 198 -4.39 21.95 8.09
N VAL A 199 -4.34 21.81 9.42
CA VAL A 199 -5.00 22.75 10.33
C VAL A 199 -3.94 23.64 10.99
N LYS A 200 -3.97 24.93 10.71
CA LYS A 200 -3.21 25.94 11.48
C LYS A 200 -4.14 26.65 12.44
N LYS A 201 -3.70 26.75 13.70
CA LYS A 201 -4.44 27.46 14.74
C LYS A 201 -3.90 28.89 14.87
N GLN A 202 -4.79 29.84 15.17
CA GLN A 202 -4.45 31.24 15.45
C GLN A 202 -3.73 31.94 14.27
N CYS A 203 -4.18 31.70 13.04
CA CYS A 203 -3.66 32.35 11.85
C CYS A 203 -4.61 33.46 11.36
N ILE A 204 -4.03 34.46 10.69
CA ILE A 204 -4.78 35.51 10.00
C ILE A 204 -4.98 35.05 8.55
N ILE A 205 -6.21 35.08 8.07
CA ILE A 205 -6.52 34.73 6.68
C ILE A 205 -6.86 36.03 5.94
N ILE A 206 -6.25 36.24 4.79
CA ILE A 206 -6.50 37.37 3.94
C ILE A 206 -6.83 36.93 2.50
N PRO A 207 -7.70 37.62 1.77
CA PRO A 207 -7.89 37.33 0.34
C PRO A 207 -6.60 37.55 -0.45
N GLN A 208 -6.32 36.65 -1.40
CA GLN A 208 -5.16 36.82 -2.30
C GLN A 208 -5.23 38.16 -3.08
N ALA A 209 -6.42 38.64 -3.40
CA ALA A 209 -6.64 39.95 -4.05
C ALA A 209 -6.17 41.14 -3.21
N ALA A 210 -6.01 40.97 -1.89
CA ALA A 210 -5.49 41.99 -0.98
C ALA A 210 -3.97 42.13 -1.03
N THR A 211 -3.29 41.23 -1.74
CA THR A 211 -1.84 41.18 -1.79
C THR A 211 -1.30 41.62 -3.15
N TYR A 212 -0.07 42.08 -3.16
CA TYR A 212 0.70 42.30 -4.39
C TYR A 212 2.14 41.80 -4.19
N GLU A 213 2.71 41.34 -5.28
CA GLU A 213 4.07 40.77 -5.26
C GLU A 213 5.07 41.77 -5.83
N LEU A 214 6.14 42.00 -5.09
CA LEU A 214 7.25 42.85 -5.54
C LEU A 214 8.57 42.16 -5.18
N GLN A 215 9.44 41.92 -6.18
CA GLN A 215 10.76 41.26 -5.98
C GLN A 215 10.68 39.93 -5.23
N ASN A 216 9.75 39.08 -5.60
CA ASN A 216 9.52 37.76 -5.00
C ASN A 216 9.15 37.81 -3.49
N ARG A 217 8.59 38.94 -3.04
CA ARG A 217 8.03 39.14 -1.72
C ARG A 217 6.58 39.58 -1.82
N ILE A 218 5.77 39.12 -0.90
CA ILE A 218 4.33 39.47 -0.85
C ILE A 218 4.16 40.61 0.11
N PHE A 219 3.36 41.58 -0.30
CA PHE A 219 3.05 42.80 0.45
C PHE A 219 1.53 42.98 0.53
N VAL A 220 1.11 43.62 1.57
CA VAL A 220 -0.24 44.16 1.74
C VAL A 220 -0.20 45.67 1.99
N TYR A 221 -1.27 46.37 1.69
CA TYR A 221 -1.41 47.74 2.14
C TYR A 221 -2.22 47.77 3.45
N LYS A 222 -1.59 48.20 4.54
CA LYS A 222 -2.25 48.58 5.79
C LYS A 222 -2.78 50.00 5.71
N VAL A 223 -3.93 50.25 6.28
CA VAL A 223 -4.49 51.59 6.40
C VAL A 223 -4.11 52.15 7.76
N VAL A 224 -3.18 53.09 7.79
CA VAL A 224 -2.73 53.82 8.98
C VAL A 224 -2.97 55.28 8.77
N ASP A 225 -3.67 55.93 9.70
CA ASP A 225 -4.07 57.36 9.60
C ASP A 225 -4.73 57.72 8.25
N SER A 226 -5.63 56.84 7.77
CA SER A 226 -6.33 57.03 6.48
C SER A 226 -5.39 57.01 5.25
N LYS A 227 -4.17 56.53 5.37
CA LYS A 227 -3.19 56.38 4.28
C LYS A 227 -2.78 54.93 4.09
N ALA A 228 -2.57 54.58 2.84
CA ALA A 228 -2.03 53.25 2.49
C ALA A 228 -0.53 53.17 2.81
N GLN A 229 -0.14 52.23 3.64
CA GLN A 229 1.24 51.93 3.98
C GLN A 229 1.56 50.47 3.54
N SER A 230 2.63 50.31 2.74
CA SER A 230 3.11 48.99 2.32
C SER A 230 3.71 48.26 3.49
N ALA A 231 3.28 47.03 3.73
CA ALA A 231 3.82 46.14 4.75
C ALA A 231 4.17 44.76 4.12
N PRO A 232 5.39 44.27 4.31
CA PRO A 232 5.74 42.92 3.87
C PRO A 232 5.02 41.91 4.76
N VAL A 233 4.56 40.80 4.13
CA VAL A 233 3.90 39.70 4.84
C VAL A 233 4.53 38.38 4.45
N GLU A 234 4.70 37.51 5.43
CA GLU A 234 5.07 36.13 5.18
C GLU A 234 3.80 35.28 5.14
N VAL A 235 3.60 34.58 4.02
CA VAL A 235 2.42 33.76 3.82
C VAL A 235 2.78 32.28 3.73
N PHE A 236 1.89 31.45 4.22
CA PHE A 236 2.04 30.00 4.09
C PHE A 236 1.90 29.60 2.63
N ARG A 237 2.86 28.83 2.13
CA ARG A 237 2.97 28.49 0.69
C ARG A 237 1.85 27.60 0.16
N LEU A 238 1.27 26.77 1.04
CA LEU A 238 0.13 25.93 0.68
C LEU A 238 -1.17 26.70 0.94
N ASN A 239 -1.89 27.04 -0.10
CA ASN A 239 -3.15 27.79 -0.03
C ASN A 239 -4.21 27.13 -0.91
N ASN A 240 -5.46 27.58 -0.76
CA ASN A 240 -6.60 27.12 -1.55
C ASN A 240 -6.74 27.84 -2.91
N GLY A 241 -5.79 28.72 -3.24
CA GLY A 241 -5.80 29.53 -4.48
C GLY A 241 -6.68 30.80 -4.42
N THR A 242 -7.38 31.03 -3.32
CA THR A 242 -8.24 32.21 -3.13
C THR A 242 -7.82 33.05 -1.94
N GLU A 243 -7.23 32.44 -0.93
CA GLU A 243 -6.87 33.05 0.34
C GLU A 243 -5.43 32.71 0.71
N TYR A 244 -4.78 33.60 1.44
CA TYR A 244 -3.48 33.37 2.05
C TYR A 244 -3.61 33.30 3.57
N VAL A 245 -2.93 32.33 4.15
CA VAL A 245 -2.67 32.26 5.60
C VAL A 245 -1.40 33.07 5.87
N VAL A 246 -1.52 34.15 6.65
CA VAL A 246 -0.39 34.99 7.01
C VAL A 246 0.29 34.42 8.25
N GLU A 247 1.59 34.21 8.17
CA GLU A 247 2.43 33.72 9.26
C GLU A 247 3.07 34.86 10.05
N ASP A 248 3.48 35.92 9.36
CA ASP A 248 4.07 37.10 9.98
C ASP A 248 3.76 38.38 9.18
N GLY A 249 3.88 39.52 9.81
CA GLY A 249 3.70 40.84 9.18
C GLY A 249 2.35 41.53 9.41
N LEU A 250 1.34 40.80 9.96
CA LEU A 250 0.03 41.36 10.32
C LEU A 250 -0.30 41.07 11.79
N ALA A 251 -0.98 42.02 12.43
CA ALA A 251 -1.53 41.84 13.77
C ALA A 251 -3.08 41.77 13.71
N PRO A 252 -3.73 41.00 14.62
CA PRO A 252 -5.17 41.04 14.73
C PRO A 252 -5.69 42.46 14.99
N GLY A 253 -6.61 42.94 14.14
CA GLY A 253 -7.13 44.29 14.20
C GLY A 253 -6.52 45.26 13.17
N ASP A 254 -5.48 44.87 12.44
CA ASP A 254 -4.95 45.66 11.34
C ASP A 254 -6.01 45.80 10.21
N VAL A 255 -6.19 46.99 9.71
CA VAL A 255 -7.08 47.27 8.56
C VAL A 255 -6.24 47.19 7.29
N ILE A 256 -6.62 46.31 6.38
CA ILE A 256 -5.95 46.13 5.08
C ILE A 256 -6.87 46.46 3.92
N ILE A 257 -6.29 46.75 2.77
CA ILE A 257 -7.05 46.94 1.52
C ILE A 257 -7.36 45.54 0.95
N ALA A 258 -8.64 45.16 0.97
CA ALA A 258 -9.09 43.83 0.56
C ALA A 258 -9.07 43.61 -0.97
N GLU A 259 -9.35 44.65 -1.74
CA GLU A 259 -9.39 44.59 -3.20
C GLU A 259 -8.67 45.79 -3.81
N GLY A 260 -8.04 45.59 -4.96
CA GLY A 260 -7.35 46.66 -5.70
C GLY A 260 -5.97 47.02 -5.18
N ALA A 261 -5.35 46.19 -4.38
CA ALA A 261 -3.99 46.42 -3.84
C ALA A 261 -2.97 46.79 -4.95
N GLY A 262 -3.06 46.18 -6.13
CA GLY A 262 -2.16 46.46 -7.26
C GLY A 262 -2.37 47.87 -7.91
N LEU A 263 -3.44 48.55 -7.60
CA LEU A 263 -3.76 49.90 -8.14
C LEU A 263 -3.40 51.06 -7.18
N VAL A 264 -3.17 50.75 -5.92
CA VAL A 264 -2.87 51.69 -4.85
C VAL A 264 -1.38 51.95 -4.77
N ARG A 265 -0.99 53.19 -4.47
CA ARG A 265 0.42 53.55 -4.19
C ARG A 265 0.60 53.90 -2.74
N GLU A 266 1.80 53.75 -2.25
CA GLU A 266 2.15 54.16 -0.88
C GLU A 266 1.82 55.61 -0.63
N GLY A 267 1.19 55.91 0.52
CA GLY A 267 0.77 57.26 0.89
C GLY A 267 -0.57 57.73 0.31
N THR A 268 -1.23 56.91 -0.53
CA THR A 268 -2.55 57.23 -1.05
C THR A 268 -3.58 57.37 0.09
N VAL A 269 -4.37 58.45 0.08
CA VAL A 269 -5.45 58.64 1.07
C VAL A 269 -6.61 57.71 0.71
N ILE A 270 -6.95 56.83 1.64
CA ILE A 270 -8.04 55.87 1.50
C ILE A 270 -9.27 56.36 2.24
N LYS A 271 -10.39 56.42 1.54
CA LYS A 271 -11.71 56.55 2.15
C LYS A 271 -12.21 55.11 2.37
N SER A 272 -12.22 54.67 3.61
CA SER A 272 -12.67 53.30 3.94
C SER A 272 -14.18 53.21 3.86
N GLU A 273 -14.70 52.38 2.95
CA GLU A 273 -16.01 51.77 3.13
C GLU A 273 -15.76 50.42 3.74
N PRO A 274 -16.28 50.09 4.94
CA PRO A 274 -16.10 48.80 5.52
C PRO A 274 -16.80 47.73 4.65
N THR A 275 -16.06 46.74 4.20
CA THR A 275 -16.66 45.57 3.55
C THR A 275 -17.58 44.89 4.57
N LYS A 276 -18.85 44.74 4.26
CA LYS A 276 -19.77 43.94 5.07
C LYS A 276 -19.36 42.46 4.91
N GLU A 277 -19.17 41.81 6.06
CA GLU A 277 -19.06 40.35 6.14
C GLU A 277 -20.21 39.64 5.42
#